data_c70e27e7d38157ac3d23b6a7d9f1d19b
#
_entry.id   c70e27e7d38157ac3d23b6a7d9f1d19b
#
_cell.length_a   1.000
_cell.length_b   1.000
_cell.length_c   1.000
_cell.angle_alpha   90.00
_cell.angle_beta   90.00
_cell.angle_gamma   90.00
#
_symmetry.space_group_name_H-M   'P 1'
#
loop_
_entity.id
_entity.type
_entity.pdbx_description
1 polymer ?
#
loop_
_entity_poly.entity_id
_entity_poly.type
_entity_poly.pdbx_seq_one_letter_code
_entity_poly.pdbx_strand_id
1 'polypeptide(L)'
;MTFSERDYMEGTRGTQAVDWEERIDTQRLRTERKERALERLQETELGAMLLVSDPNIRYVTGLAMTGGSGADHYTLLTEDGDIVHWDTADHASNQRFNCPWLHDIRYACPGLGNVPRASGSPSARQFLVSKMAETVYEAMEEYGVADEALGIDVGNRGLLEAFEDLGVEVDTGTAQSVMEDARKVKTRDEIECLRMVASICEAGFQTIKDTAKPGMRETEVWGEAVSELWRHGAFVGGGYLTSGPNTWPKHQANTTDRMIRPGDLVYADMYNIGYLGYRSCYYRTFSMGEPTQEQRDAYETARDNLYDVLERIEPGATTDEISQGFPDMEGEHADYYDADEHWQMTTNHWAHGLGLQLYEVPLIWRGLSPDHPIEIEEGMTMAVETQEPAGRQGVRVEEMVVVRENGVEILSQWPVEEITVIDH
;
A
#
# COMPACT_ATOMS: atom_id res chain seq x y z
N MET A 1 26.17 -24.69 8.84
CA MET A 1 25.54 -23.52 9.47
C MET A 1 24.05 -23.67 9.25
N THR A 2 23.30 -23.84 10.29
CA THR A 2 21.83 -23.75 10.21
C THR A 2 21.50 -22.26 10.12
N PHE A 3 20.98 -21.82 8.98
CA PHE A 3 20.42 -20.48 8.87
C PHE A 3 19.28 -20.36 9.91
N SER A 4 19.32 -19.35 10.74
CA SER A 4 18.20 -19.00 11.60
C SER A 4 17.13 -18.30 10.78
N GLU A 5 15.86 -18.29 11.24
CA GLU A 5 14.79 -17.51 10.59
C GLU A 5 15.14 -16.02 10.49
N ARG A 6 16.01 -15.51 11.37
CA ARG A 6 16.53 -14.15 11.33
C ARG A 6 17.48 -13.87 10.17
N ASP A 7 18.12 -14.90 9.60
CA ASP A 7 19.05 -14.73 8.50
C ASP A 7 18.35 -14.52 7.16
N TYR A 8 17.03 -14.79 7.11
CA TYR A 8 16.23 -14.56 5.91
C TYR A 8 15.55 -13.21 5.98
N MET A 9 16.17 -12.24 5.32
CA MET A 9 15.63 -10.90 5.17
C MET A 9 15.41 -10.54 3.72
N GLU A 10 14.19 -10.16 3.45
CA GLU A 10 13.77 -9.65 2.18
C GLU A 10 14.33 -8.24 1.94
N GLY A 11 15.22 -8.12 0.98
CA GLY A 11 15.55 -6.84 0.38
C GLY A 11 16.17 -5.75 1.26
N THR A 12 16.51 -6.05 2.52
CA THR A 12 17.04 -5.06 3.46
C THR A 12 18.56 -4.90 3.34
N ARG A 13 19.03 -4.62 2.16
CA ARG A 13 20.46 -4.40 1.90
C ARG A 13 20.80 -2.92 1.74
N GLY A 14 19.94 -2.06 2.25
CA GLY A 14 20.12 -0.63 2.18
C GLY A 14 21.10 -0.08 3.21
N THR A 15 21.41 1.22 3.07
CA THR A 15 22.38 1.94 3.89
C THR A 15 21.74 2.79 4.98
N GLN A 16 20.59 2.38 5.50
CA GLN A 16 19.84 3.10 6.54
C GLN A 16 20.64 3.32 7.85
N ALA A 17 21.80 2.66 8.00
CA ALA A 17 22.63 2.73 9.19
C ALA A 17 21.90 2.43 10.50
N VAL A 18 20.86 1.60 10.40
CA VAL A 18 20.11 1.08 11.56
C VAL A 18 20.25 -0.43 11.61
N ASP A 19 20.36 -0.96 12.80
CA ASP A 19 20.22 -2.38 13.03
C ASP A 19 18.72 -2.72 13.06
N TRP A 20 18.21 -3.21 11.92
CA TRP A 20 16.80 -3.58 11.78
C TRP A 20 16.42 -4.71 12.74
N GLU A 21 17.34 -5.60 13.11
CA GLU A 21 17.09 -6.70 14.07
C GLU A 21 16.75 -6.16 15.46
N GLU A 22 17.25 -4.98 15.82
CA GLU A 22 16.91 -4.32 17.09
C GLU A 22 15.54 -3.66 17.06
N ARG A 23 15.02 -3.30 15.88
CA ARG A 23 13.75 -2.58 15.73
C ARG A 23 12.60 -3.49 15.38
N ILE A 24 12.80 -4.40 14.41
CA ILE A 24 11.75 -5.25 13.83
C ILE A 24 12.04 -6.70 14.20
N ASP A 25 11.22 -7.29 15.04
CA ASP A 25 11.24 -8.72 15.30
C ASP A 25 10.43 -9.44 14.22
N THR A 26 11.12 -9.96 13.21
CA THR A 26 10.48 -10.59 12.05
C THR A 26 9.76 -11.89 12.41
N GLN A 27 10.17 -12.61 13.46
CA GLN A 27 9.45 -13.77 13.94
C GLN A 27 8.12 -13.36 14.58
N ARG A 28 8.15 -12.38 15.48
CA ARG A 28 6.92 -11.82 16.09
C ARG A 28 6.01 -11.25 15.02
N LEU A 29 6.53 -10.46 14.08
CA LEU A 29 5.77 -9.89 12.97
C LEU A 29 5.00 -10.96 12.19
N ARG A 30 5.64 -12.09 11.84
CA ARG A 30 4.98 -13.20 11.13
C ARG A 30 3.94 -13.89 12.00
N THR A 31 4.27 -14.15 13.25
CA THR A 31 3.38 -14.86 14.19
C THR A 31 2.12 -14.05 14.44
N GLU A 32 2.26 -12.79 14.84
CA GLU A 32 1.12 -11.93 15.15
C GLU A 32 0.18 -11.73 13.95
N ARG A 33 0.74 -11.54 12.74
CA ARG A 33 -0.06 -11.41 11.52
C ARG A 33 -0.84 -12.68 11.20
N LYS A 34 -0.17 -13.84 11.25
CA LYS A 34 -0.83 -15.13 11.02
C LYS A 34 -1.93 -15.38 12.04
N GLU A 35 -1.64 -15.17 13.33
CA GLU A 35 -2.60 -15.37 14.41
C GLU A 35 -3.84 -14.49 14.21
N ARG A 36 -3.68 -13.21 13.87
CA ARG A 36 -4.82 -12.32 13.59
C ARG A 36 -5.66 -12.78 12.42
N ALA A 37 -5.03 -13.20 11.30
CA ALA A 37 -5.77 -13.72 10.15
C ALA A 37 -6.53 -15.00 10.52
N LEU A 38 -5.92 -15.87 11.32
CA LEU A 38 -6.54 -17.12 11.80
C LEU A 38 -7.70 -16.84 12.75
N GLU A 39 -7.55 -15.94 13.72
CA GLU A 39 -8.61 -15.52 14.63
C GLU A 39 -9.84 -15.02 13.86
N ARG A 40 -9.62 -14.15 12.84
CA ARG A 40 -10.71 -13.65 12.01
C ARG A 40 -11.35 -14.72 11.13
N LEU A 41 -10.56 -15.66 10.60
CA LEU A 41 -11.09 -16.80 9.86
C LEU A 41 -12.01 -17.67 10.76
N GLN A 42 -11.57 -17.95 11.98
CA GLN A 42 -12.31 -18.75 12.96
C GLN A 42 -13.62 -18.10 13.47
N GLU A 43 -13.81 -16.80 13.22
CA GLU A 43 -15.06 -16.08 13.47
C GLU A 43 -16.10 -16.28 12.34
N THR A 44 -15.74 -16.99 11.27
CA THR A 44 -16.58 -17.25 10.09
C THR A 44 -17.02 -18.71 10.00
N GLU A 45 -17.81 -19.05 8.99
CA GLU A 45 -18.20 -20.43 8.66
C GLU A 45 -17.28 -21.05 7.56
N LEU A 46 -16.14 -20.42 7.26
CA LEU A 46 -15.19 -20.93 6.26
C LEU A 46 -14.26 -21.97 6.87
N GLY A 47 -14.09 -23.11 6.22
CA GLY A 47 -13.08 -24.09 6.60
C GLY A 47 -11.65 -23.69 6.16
N ALA A 48 -11.55 -22.88 5.12
CA ALA A 48 -10.26 -22.37 4.63
C ALA A 48 -10.41 -21.09 3.81
N MET A 49 -9.29 -20.37 3.65
CA MET A 49 -9.16 -19.25 2.70
C MET A 49 -8.08 -19.53 1.67
N LEU A 50 -8.41 -19.41 0.40
CA LEU A 50 -7.45 -19.34 -0.70
C LEU A 50 -7.08 -17.89 -0.96
N LEU A 51 -5.85 -17.54 -0.62
CA LEU A 51 -5.29 -16.21 -0.79
C LEU A 51 -4.52 -16.15 -2.09
N VAL A 52 -4.88 -15.22 -2.96
CA VAL A 52 -4.26 -14.98 -4.26
C VAL A 52 -3.73 -13.55 -4.39
N SER A 53 -4.05 -12.68 -3.45
CA SER A 53 -3.54 -11.32 -3.36
C SER A 53 -2.18 -11.31 -2.64
N ASP A 54 -1.16 -10.74 -3.27
CA ASP A 54 0.20 -10.63 -2.71
C ASP A 54 0.25 -10.10 -1.26
N PRO A 55 -0.46 -9.01 -0.90
CA PRO A 55 -0.47 -8.52 0.48
C PRO A 55 -1.02 -9.55 1.47
N ASN A 56 -2.07 -10.28 1.10
CA ASN A 56 -2.68 -11.29 1.97
C ASN A 56 -1.78 -12.52 2.13
N ILE A 57 -1.22 -13.02 1.03
CA ILE A 57 -0.21 -14.10 1.05
C ILE A 57 0.94 -13.70 1.96
N ARG A 58 1.50 -12.51 1.74
CA ARG A 58 2.59 -11.98 2.58
C ARG A 58 2.20 -11.87 4.05
N TYR A 59 0.99 -11.42 4.33
CA TYR A 59 0.51 -11.23 5.69
C TYR A 59 0.54 -12.55 6.48
N VAL A 60 0.05 -13.63 5.90
CA VAL A 60 -0.03 -14.94 6.58
C VAL A 60 1.26 -15.75 6.50
N THR A 61 2.04 -15.60 5.43
CA THR A 61 3.26 -16.42 5.21
C THR A 61 4.54 -15.73 5.65
N GLY A 62 4.59 -14.40 5.63
CA GLY A 62 5.82 -13.63 5.80
C GLY A 62 6.77 -13.69 4.61
N LEU A 63 6.34 -14.26 3.48
CA LEU A 63 7.18 -14.37 2.30
C LEU A 63 7.39 -13.03 1.60
N ALA A 64 8.57 -12.89 1.03
CA ALA A 64 8.86 -11.87 0.04
C ALA A 64 8.11 -12.18 -1.24
N MET A 65 7.18 -11.29 -1.60
CA MET A 65 6.49 -11.43 -2.86
C MET A 65 7.35 -10.78 -3.95
N THR A 66 7.85 -11.57 -4.86
CA THR A 66 8.62 -11.09 -5.99
C THR A 66 7.66 -10.61 -7.08
N GLY A 67 7.26 -9.35 -7.02
CA GLY A 67 6.28 -8.72 -7.91
C GLY A 67 6.66 -8.69 -9.40
N GLY A 68 7.34 -9.71 -9.91
CA GLY A 68 7.94 -9.68 -11.25
C GLY A 68 7.06 -10.21 -12.37
N SER A 69 6.31 -11.27 -12.18
CA SER A 69 5.69 -11.98 -13.32
C SER A 69 4.18 -12.16 -13.26
N GLY A 70 3.52 -11.61 -12.24
CA GLY A 70 2.06 -11.74 -12.09
C GLY A 70 1.66 -13.16 -11.73
N ALA A 71 1.63 -13.36 -10.46
CA ALA A 71 0.95 -14.37 -9.65
C ALA A 71 0.82 -15.78 -10.26
N ASP A 72 1.87 -16.53 -10.16
CA ASP A 72 1.79 -17.99 -10.17
C ASP A 72 2.03 -18.52 -8.75
N HIS A 73 1.60 -17.75 -7.73
CA HIS A 73 1.67 -18.12 -6.32
C HIS A 73 0.32 -17.89 -5.64
N TYR A 74 -0.02 -18.74 -4.71
CA TYR A 74 -1.23 -18.70 -3.92
C TYR A 74 -1.04 -19.49 -2.62
N THR A 75 -1.89 -19.22 -1.64
CA THR A 75 -1.76 -19.81 -0.31
C THR A 75 -3.13 -20.25 0.20
N LEU A 76 -3.23 -21.47 0.71
CA LEU A 76 -4.36 -21.93 1.49
C LEU A 76 -4.04 -21.74 2.97
N LEU A 77 -4.91 -21.09 3.71
CA LEU A 77 -4.92 -21.03 5.17
C LEU A 77 -6.18 -21.75 5.66
N THR A 78 -6.02 -22.80 6.43
CA THR A 78 -7.15 -23.56 7.02
C THR A 78 -7.57 -22.96 8.35
N GLU A 79 -8.78 -23.27 8.82
CA GLU A 79 -9.29 -22.86 10.13
C GLU A 79 -8.48 -23.44 11.31
N ASP A 80 -7.76 -24.53 11.10
CA ASP A 80 -6.82 -25.14 12.07
C ASP A 80 -5.45 -24.40 12.07
N GLY A 81 -5.24 -23.46 11.15
CA GLY A 81 -4.01 -22.66 11.03
C GLY A 81 -2.92 -23.31 10.21
N ASP A 82 -3.21 -24.36 9.46
CA ASP A 82 -2.26 -24.90 8.49
C ASP A 82 -2.12 -23.99 7.27
N ILE A 83 -0.89 -23.93 6.76
CA ILE A 83 -0.56 -23.12 5.58
C ILE A 83 0.02 -24.05 4.51
N VAL A 84 -0.63 -24.05 3.35
CA VAL A 84 -0.08 -24.64 2.12
C VAL A 84 0.21 -23.51 1.15
N HIS A 85 1.46 -23.38 0.72
CA HIS A 85 1.88 -22.34 -0.20
C HIS A 85 2.35 -22.95 -1.52
N TRP A 86 1.86 -22.40 -2.62
CA TRP A 86 2.30 -22.77 -3.97
C TRP A 86 3.04 -21.60 -4.61
N ASP A 87 4.17 -21.90 -5.24
CA ASP A 87 4.92 -20.92 -6.01
C ASP A 87 5.61 -21.62 -7.21
N THR A 88 6.17 -20.83 -8.11
CA THR A 88 6.94 -21.35 -9.24
C THR A 88 8.11 -22.20 -8.76
N ALA A 89 8.55 -23.14 -9.60
CA ALA A 89 9.54 -24.15 -9.19
C ALA A 89 10.81 -23.56 -8.57
N ASP A 90 11.31 -22.44 -9.10
CA ASP A 90 12.52 -21.79 -8.62
C ASP A 90 12.31 -21.12 -7.24
N HIS A 91 11.19 -20.41 -7.09
CA HIS A 91 10.85 -19.75 -5.83
C HIS A 91 10.49 -20.75 -4.75
N ALA A 92 9.63 -21.73 -5.05
CA ALA A 92 9.25 -22.78 -4.11
C ALA A 92 10.48 -23.56 -3.60
N SER A 93 11.44 -23.87 -4.47
CA SER A 93 12.68 -24.53 -4.09
C SER A 93 13.55 -23.68 -3.16
N ASN A 94 13.63 -22.36 -3.43
CA ASN A 94 14.34 -21.41 -2.59
C ASN A 94 13.65 -21.23 -1.23
N GLN A 95 12.32 -21.07 -1.24
CA GLN A 95 11.52 -20.88 -0.03
C GLN A 95 11.60 -22.11 0.91
N ARG A 96 11.52 -23.33 0.37
CA ARG A 96 11.72 -24.57 1.17
C ARG A 96 13.04 -24.59 1.93
N PHE A 97 14.06 -23.98 1.36
CA PHE A 97 15.37 -23.91 2.00
C PHE A 97 15.50 -22.77 3.00
N ASN A 98 14.94 -21.60 2.66
CA ASN A 98 15.15 -20.36 3.42
C ASN A 98 14.00 -19.99 4.39
N CYS A 99 12.83 -20.63 4.26
CA CYS A 99 11.64 -20.30 5.05
C CYS A 99 11.19 -21.48 5.92
N PRO A 100 11.97 -21.87 6.94
CA PRO A 100 11.71 -23.07 7.75
C PRO A 100 10.43 -22.99 8.58
N TRP A 101 9.80 -21.84 8.67
CA TRP A 101 8.50 -21.65 9.34
C TRP A 101 7.29 -22.06 8.48
N LEU A 102 7.51 -22.28 7.16
CA LEU A 102 6.51 -22.84 6.25
C LEU A 102 6.82 -24.30 5.96
N HIS A 103 5.93 -25.19 6.40
CA HIS A 103 6.20 -26.62 6.35
C HIS A 103 5.72 -27.28 5.05
N ASP A 104 4.68 -26.68 4.40
CA ASP A 104 4.16 -27.20 3.14
C ASP A 104 4.24 -26.14 2.03
N ILE A 105 5.27 -26.29 1.20
CA ILE A 105 5.50 -25.44 0.02
C ILE A 105 5.50 -26.34 -1.21
N ARG A 106 4.61 -26.07 -2.16
CA ARG A 106 4.36 -26.87 -3.36
C ARG A 106 4.69 -26.11 -4.63
N TYR A 107 4.81 -26.83 -5.73
CA TYR A 107 4.95 -26.21 -7.05
C TYR A 107 3.57 -25.76 -7.56
N ALA A 108 3.47 -24.48 -7.95
CA ALA A 108 2.22 -23.92 -8.44
C ALA A 108 1.85 -24.45 -9.83
N CYS A 109 0.57 -24.70 -10.02
CA CYS A 109 -0.04 -24.71 -11.34
C CYS A 109 -0.44 -23.26 -11.68
N PRO A 110 0.05 -22.66 -12.79
CA PRO A 110 -0.21 -21.28 -13.11
C PRO A 110 -1.65 -21.09 -13.63
N GLY A 111 -2.60 -20.92 -12.72
CA GLY A 111 -4.04 -20.74 -13.01
C GLY A 111 -4.48 -19.29 -13.13
N LEU A 112 -3.71 -18.35 -12.57
CA LEU A 112 -4.02 -16.91 -12.51
C LEU A 112 -2.91 -16.07 -13.13
N GLY A 113 -3.17 -14.76 -13.30
CA GLY A 113 -2.16 -13.82 -13.75
C GLY A 113 -1.84 -13.84 -15.25
N ASN A 114 -0.56 -13.67 -15.58
CA ASN A 114 -0.12 -13.44 -16.95
C ASN A 114 0.10 -14.74 -17.75
N VAL A 115 0.50 -15.85 -17.12
CA VAL A 115 0.79 -17.11 -17.80
C VAL A 115 -0.44 -17.68 -18.49
N PRO A 116 -1.61 -17.82 -17.83
CA PRO A 116 -2.84 -18.22 -18.52
C PRO A 116 -3.25 -17.26 -19.63
N ARG A 117 -3.04 -15.97 -19.48
CA ARG A 117 -3.31 -14.98 -20.53
C ARG A 117 -2.41 -15.19 -21.75
N ALA A 118 -1.12 -15.46 -21.51
CA ALA A 118 -0.15 -15.71 -22.55
C ALA A 118 -0.39 -17.03 -23.31
N SER A 119 -1.22 -17.94 -22.81
CA SER A 119 -1.59 -19.19 -23.50
C SER A 119 -2.34 -18.96 -24.83
N GLY A 120 -2.89 -17.76 -25.02
CA GLY A 120 -3.50 -17.32 -26.29
C GLY A 120 -4.86 -17.95 -26.63
N SER A 121 -5.37 -18.87 -25.82
CA SER A 121 -6.60 -19.63 -26.07
C SER A 121 -7.49 -19.68 -24.82
N PRO A 122 -8.81 -19.42 -24.93
CA PRO A 122 -9.74 -19.57 -23.81
C PRO A 122 -9.73 -20.96 -23.19
N SER A 123 -9.65 -22.01 -24.03
CA SER A 123 -9.63 -23.41 -23.55
C SER A 123 -8.33 -23.74 -22.80
N ALA A 124 -7.17 -23.25 -23.27
CA ALA A 124 -5.91 -23.44 -22.53
C ALA A 124 -5.91 -22.67 -21.20
N ARG A 125 -6.49 -21.48 -21.17
CA ARG A 125 -6.69 -20.71 -19.92
C ARG A 125 -7.53 -21.49 -18.92
N GLN A 126 -8.72 -21.96 -19.35
CA GLN A 126 -9.61 -22.73 -18.49
C GLN A 126 -8.94 -24.02 -17.99
N PHE A 127 -8.20 -24.71 -18.87
CA PHE A 127 -7.43 -25.91 -18.47
C PHE A 127 -6.45 -25.61 -17.30
N LEU A 128 -5.69 -24.51 -17.38
CA LEU A 128 -4.75 -24.13 -16.31
C LEU A 128 -5.48 -23.74 -15.02
N VAL A 129 -6.58 -23.01 -15.11
CA VAL A 129 -7.41 -22.64 -13.95
C VAL A 129 -8.00 -23.89 -13.29
N SER A 130 -8.52 -24.84 -14.05
CA SER A 130 -9.06 -26.09 -13.52
C SER A 130 -7.96 -26.93 -12.84
N LYS A 131 -6.74 -26.96 -13.42
CA LYS A 131 -5.61 -27.64 -12.77
C LYS A 131 -5.17 -26.98 -11.46
N MET A 132 -5.24 -25.65 -11.38
CA MET A 132 -5.00 -24.94 -10.12
C MET A 132 -6.06 -25.31 -9.08
N ALA A 133 -7.34 -25.28 -9.44
CA ALA A 133 -8.44 -25.67 -8.54
C ALA A 133 -8.31 -27.11 -8.05
N GLU A 134 -8.02 -28.07 -8.95
CA GLU A 134 -7.75 -29.47 -8.59
C GLU A 134 -6.60 -29.56 -7.56
N THR A 135 -5.50 -28.85 -7.76
CA THR A 135 -4.34 -28.86 -6.85
C THR A 135 -4.67 -28.30 -5.47
N VAL A 136 -5.51 -27.25 -5.41
CA VAL A 136 -5.99 -26.70 -4.13
C VAL A 136 -6.97 -27.66 -3.46
N TYR A 137 -7.89 -28.24 -4.22
CA TYR A 137 -8.86 -29.21 -3.70
C TYR A 137 -8.17 -30.43 -3.10
N GLU A 138 -7.13 -30.99 -3.76
CA GLU A 138 -6.33 -32.08 -3.20
C GLU A 138 -5.72 -31.71 -1.84
N ALA A 139 -5.27 -30.47 -1.66
CA ALA A 139 -4.80 -29.99 -0.37
C ALA A 139 -5.93 -29.84 0.66
N MET A 140 -7.11 -29.37 0.24
CA MET A 140 -8.28 -29.32 1.13
C MET A 140 -8.66 -30.72 1.63
N GLU A 141 -8.60 -31.75 0.77
CA GLU A 141 -8.82 -33.14 1.18
C GLU A 141 -7.76 -33.63 2.18
N GLU A 142 -6.46 -33.32 1.90
CA GLU A 142 -5.33 -33.72 2.78
C GLU A 142 -5.45 -33.10 4.18
N TYR A 143 -5.94 -31.85 4.27
CA TYR A 143 -6.11 -31.12 5.53
C TYR A 143 -7.51 -31.23 6.13
N GLY A 144 -8.42 -32.00 5.51
CA GLY A 144 -9.73 -32.36 6.07
C GLY A 144 -10.78 -31.25 6.00
N VAL A 145 -10.60 -30.24 5.15
CA VAL A 145 -11.51 -29.10 4.98
C VAL A 145 -12.22 -29.10 3.61
N ALA A 146 -12.22 -30.22 2.88
CA ALA A 146 -12.82 -30.29 1.55
C ALA A 146 -14.37 -30.23 1.56
N ASP A 147 -14.99 -30.59 2.66
CA ASP A 147 -16.45 -30.55 2.86
C ASP A 147 -16.94 -29.18 3.39
N GLU A 148 -16.00 -28.26 3.68
CA GLU A 148 -16.27 -26.93 4.23
C GLU A 148 -16.26 -25.86 3.11
N ALA A 149 -16.85 -24.70 3.38
CA ALA A 149 -16.82 -23.59 2.44
C ALA A 149 -15.40 -23.00 2.29
N LEU A 150 -15.01 -22.74 1.04
CA LEU A 150 -13.73 -22.10 0.70
C LEU A 150 -13.92 -20.59 0.44
N GLY A 151 -13.29 -19.75 1.25
CA GLY A 151 -13.21 -18.33 0.97
C GLY A 151 -12.11 -18.01 -0.07
N ILE A 152 -12.36 -17.08 -1.00
CA ILE A 152 -11.35 -16.61 -1.94
C ILE A 152 -11.27 -15.10 -1.84
N ASP A 153 -10.08 -14.55 -1.57
CA ASP A 153 -9.87 -13.11 -1.34
C ASP A 153 -9.97 -12.24 -2.60
N VAL A 154 -9.73 -12.81 -3.77
CA VAL A 154 -9.91 -12.14 -5.07
C VAL A 154 -10.63 -13.05 -6.03
N GLY A 155 -11.91 -12.79 -6.26
CA GLY A 155 -12.74 -13.59 -7.14
C GLY A 155 -12.30 -13.54 -8.60
N ASN A 156 -12.18 -14.72 -9.23
CA ASN A 156 -12.00 -14.89 -10.66
C ASN A 156 -13.05 -15.88 -11.16
N ARG A 157 -13.88 -15.46 -12.13
CA ARG A 157 -15.01 -16.28 -12.59
C ARG A 157 -14.62 -17.70 -13.01
N GLY A 158 -13.51 -17.84 -13.75
CA GLY A 158 -13.05 -19.17 -14.19
C GLY A 158 -12.61 -20.06 -13.03
N LEU A 159 -12.05 -19.46 -11.96
CA LEU A 159 -11.65 -20.17 -10.76
C LEU A 159 -12.89 -20.62 -9.95
N LEU A 160 -13.89 -19.75 -9.83
CA LEU A 160 -15.15 -20.08 -9.18
C LEU A 160 -15.84 -21.25 -9.87
N GLU A 161 -16.01 -21.17 -11.21
CA GLU A 161 -16.58 -22.26 -12.02
C GLU A 161 -15.79 -23.57 -11.85
N ALA A 162 -14.46 -23.51 -11.74
CA ALA A 162 -13.63 -24.70 -11.56
C ALA A 162 -13.80 -25.36 -10.18
N PHE A 163 -14.00 -24.59 -9.10
CA PHE A 163 -14.32 -25.14 -7.79
C PHE A 163 -15.76 -25.64 -7.70
N GLU A 164 -16.72 -24.96 -8.34
CA GLU A 164 -18.11 -25.45 -8.46
C GLU A 164 -18.14 -26.81 -9.16
N ASP A 165 -17.36 -27.01 -10.24
CA ASP A 165 -17.24 -28.29 -10.94
C ASP A 165 -16.66 -29.41 -10.05
N LEU A 166 -15.86 -29.07 -9.02
CA LEU A 166 -15.32 -30.00 -8.01
C LEU A 166 -16.30 -30.20 -6.83
N GLY A 167 -17.42 -29.49 -6.79
CA GLY A 167 -18.42 -29.56 -5.73
C GLY A 167 -18.09 -28.78 -4.48
N VAL A 168 -17.13 -27.85 -4.55
CA VAL A 168 -16.72 -26.97 -3.43
C VAL A 168 -17.67 -25.77 -3.37
N GLU A 169 -18.19 -25.48 -2.19
CA GLU A 169 -18.89 -24.22 -1.92
C GLU A 169 -17.87 -23.07 -1.80
N VAL A 170 -18.03 -22.03 -2.61
CA VAL A 170 -17.08 -20.89 -2.65
C VAL A 170 -17.73 -19.60 -2.20
N ASP A 171 -17.10 -18.91 -1.27
CA ASP A 171 -17.41 -17.53 -0.86
C ASP A 171 -16.34 -16.56 -1.36
N THR A 172 -16.76 -15.44 -1.98
CA THR A 172 -15.86 -14.44 -2.55
C THR A 172 -15.83 -13.11 -1.80
N GLY A 173 -16.61 -12.96 -0.74
CA GLY A 173 -16.73 -11.71 0.03
C GLY A 173 -16.08 -11.83 1.39
N THR A 174 -16.36 -12.91 2.10
CA THR A 174 -15.93 -13.12 3.48
C THR A 174 -14.40 -13.16 3.62
N ALA A 175 -13.69 -13.89 2.77
CA ALA A 175 -12.23 -13.97 2.86
C ALA A 175 -11.54 -12.63 2.65
N GLN A 176 -12.05 -11.77 1.76
CA GLN A 176 -11.53 -10.42 1.59
C GLN A 176 -11.75 -9.59 2.87
N SER A 177 -12.96 -9.60 3.42
CA SER A 177 -13.30 -8.88 4.66
C SER A 177 -12.47 -9.36 5.85
N VAL A 178 -12.26 -10.67 5.99
CA VAL A 178 -11.39 -11.26 7.02
C VAL A 178 -9.96 -10.68 6.93
N MET A 179 -9.40 -10.61 5.73
CA MET A 179 -8.04 -10.10 5.54
C MET A 179 -7.96 -8.58 5.70
N GLU A 180 -8.99 -7.83 5.32
CA GLU A 180 -9.09 -6.39 5.57
C GLU A 180 -9.16 -6.11 7.08
N ASP A 181 -9.99 -6.83 7.81
CA ASP A 181 -10.11 -6.71 9.26
C ASP A 181 -8.83 -7.12 10.00
N ALA A 182 -8.15 -8.17 9.56
CA ALA A 182 -6.89 -8.60 10.15
C ALA A 182 -5.78 -7.54 9.99
N ARG A 183 -5.78 -6.80 8.85
CA ARG A 183 -4.74 -5.82 8.51
C ARG A 183 -5.02 -4.38 8.95
N LYS A 184 -6.28 -4.02 9.25
CA LYS A 184 -6.66 -2.62 9.53
C LYS A 184 -5.92 -2.02 10.73
N VAL A 185 -5.74 -2.78 11.82
CA VAL A 185 -4.99 -2.38 13.01
C VAL A 185 -3.59 -2.98 12.95
N LYS A 186 -2.55 -2.15 12.95
CA LYS A 186 -1.17 -2.59 12.78
C LYS A 186 -0.54 -3.05 14.09
N THR A 187 0.27 -4.10 14.01
CA THR A 187 1.13 -4.52 15.10
C THR A 187 2.28 -3.54 15.30
N ARG A 188 3.00 -3.67 16.40
CA ARG A 188 4.18 -2.84 16.66
C ARG A 188 5.21 -2.90 15.53
N ASP A 189 5.53 -4.11 15.06
CA ASP A 189 6.56 -4.29 14.03
C ASP A 189 6.10 -3.80 12.65
N GLU A 190 4.80 -3.86 12.35
CA GLU A 190 4.22 -3.24 11.15
C GLU A 190 4.38 -1.73 11.15
N ILE A 191 4.13 -1.09 12.30
CA ILE A 191 4.32 0.37 12.47
C ILE A 191 5.80 0.74 12.29
N GLU A 192 6.74 -0.06 12.81
CA GLU A 192 8.17 0.18 12.58
C GLU A 192 8.56 0.04 11.10
N CYS A 193 7.95 -0.88 10.35
CA CYS A 193 8.14 -0.95 8.89
C CYS A 193 7.65 0.33 8.20
N LEU A 194 6.51 0.88 8.61
CA LEU A 194 5.98 2.15 8.08
C LEU A 194 6.86 3.35 8.45
N ARG A 195 7.44 3.40 9.66
CA ARG A 195 8.44 4.42 10.02
C ARG A 195 9.68 4.35 9.13
N MET A 196 10.15 3.14 8.87
CA MET A 196 11.31 2.94 8.01
C MET A 196 11.04 3.42 6.59
N VAL A 197 9.87 3.10 6.02
CA VAL A 197 9.56 3.56 4.66
C VAL A 197 9.39 5.08 4.59
N ALA A 198 8.81 5.73 5.61
CA ALA A 198 8.73 7.19 5.69
C ALA A 198 10.13 7.82 5.70
N SER A 199 11.03 7.31 6.54
CA SER A 199 12.43 7.78 6.59
C SER A 199 13.18 7.58 5.27
N ILE A 200 12.91 6.49 4.54
CA ILE A 200 13.47 6.28 3.20
C ILE A 200 12.94 7.33 2.21
N CYS A 201 11.65 7.66 2.26
CA CYS A 201 11.07 8.71 1.42
C CYS A 201 11.73 10.07 1.69
N GLU A 202 12.05 10.37 2.94
CA GLU A 202 12.75 11.60 3.33
C GLU A 202 14.17 11.69 2.76
N ALA A 203 14.88 10.57 2.66
CA ALA A 203 16.16 10.54 1.94
C ALA A 203 15.98 10.88 0.46
N GLY A 204 14.88 10.44 -0.15
CA GLY A 204 14.49 10.85 -1.50
C GLY A 204 14.19 12.35 -1.62
N PHE A 205 13.43 12.91 -0.67
CA PHE A 205 13.16 14.36 -0.62
C PHE A 205 14.43 15.17 -0.42
N GLN A 206 15.35 14.72 0.44
CA GLN A 206 16.65 15.37 0.62
C GLN A 206 17.44 15.35 -0.68
N THR A 207 17.42 14.24 -1.40
CA THR A 207 18.10 14.15 -2.70
C THR A 207 17.51 15.13 -3.71
N ILE A 208 16.17 15.26 -3.79
CA ILE A 208 15.50 16.25 -4.64
C ILE A 208 15.99 17.67 -4.27
N LYS A 209 15.95 18.01 -2.97
CA LYS A 209 16.38 19.32 -2.48
C LYS A 209 17.83 19.63 -2.86
N ASP A 210 18.74 18.66 -2.76
CA ASP A 210 20.17 18.86 -2.96
C ASP A 210 20.57 18.85 -4.45
N THR A 211 19.78 18.20 -5.31
CA THR A 211 20.18 17.97 -6.72
C THR A 211 19.39 18.80 -7.72
N ALA A 212 18.11 19.10 -7.45
CA ALA A 212 17.26 19.80 -8.40
C ALA A 212 17.75 21.22 -8.68
N LYS A 213 17.80 21.57 -9.98
CA LYS A 213 18.26 22.89 -10.45
C LYS A 213 17.41 23.34 -11.64
N PRO A 214 17.24 24.65 -11.81
CA PRO A 214 16.66 25.18 -13.04
C PRO A 214 17.36 24.66 -14.29
N GLY A 215 16.58 24.17 -15.26
CA GLY A 215 17.07 23.58 -16.49
C GLY A 215 17.25 22.06 -16.47
N MET A 216 17.20 21.42 -15.31
CA MET A 216 17.09 19.97 -15.24
C MET A 216 15.68 19.50 -15.64
N ARG A 217 15.58 18.28 -16.14
CA ARG A 217 14.29 17.65 -16.44
C ARG A 217 13.72 17.04 -15.17
N GLU A 218 12.38 16.96 -15.09
CA GLU A 218 11.70 16.22 -14.03
C GLU A 218 12.26 14.80 -13.90
N THR A 219 12.46 14.10 -15.04
CA THR A 219 13.02 12.74 -15.09
C THR A 219 14.44 12.64 -14.57
N GLU A 220 15.27 13.65 -14.73
CA GLU A 220 16.64 13.67 -14.21
C GLU A 220 16.63 13.76 -12.68
N VAL A 221 15.86 14.69 -12.12
CA VAL A 221 15.75 14.85 -10.67
C VAL A 221 15.10 13.62 -10.02
N TRP A 222 14.02 13.10 -10.62
CA TRP A 222 13.35 11.90 -10.11
C TRP A 222 14.27 10.67 -10.16
N GLY A 223 15.09 10.54 -11.20
CA GLY A 223 16.07 9.46 -11.32
C GLY A 223 17.09 9.44 -10.18
N GLU A 224 17.58 10.62 -9.74
CA GLU A 224 18.46 10.73 -8.57
C GLU A 224 17.75 10.29 -7.30
N ALA A 225 16.51 10.75 -7.07
CA ALA A 225 15.72 10.35 -5.91
C ALA A 225 15.48 8.83 -5.89
N VAL A 226 15.07 8.23 -7.01
CA VAL A 226 14.86 6.78 -7.12
C VAL A 226 16.15 6.00 -6.84
N SER A 227 17.29 6.49 -7.33
CA SER A 227 18.59 5.87 -7.02
C SER A 227 18.87 5.85 -5.53
N GLU A 228 18.52 6.92 -4.82
CA GLU A 228 18.72 7.01 -3.38
C GLU A 228 17.76 6.09 -2.62
N LEU A 229 16.46 6.04 -2.99
CA LEU A 229 15.50 5.11 -2.42
C LEU A 229 16.00 3.65 -2.48
N TRP A 230 16.54 3.24 -3.64
CA TRP A 230 17.12 1.92 -3.81
C TRP A 230 18.35 1.67 -2.94
N ARG A 231 19.22 2.68 -2.75
CA ARG A 231 20.39 2.56 -1.86
C ARG A 231 19.98 2.31 -0.41
N HIS A 232 18.84 2.83 -0.01
CA HIS A 232 18.25 2.63 1.31
C HIS A 232 17.42 1.33 1.44
N GLY A 233 17.42 0.48 0.42
CA GLY A 233 16.78 -0.84 0.46
C GLY A 233 15.29 -0.82 0.18
N ALA A 234 14.76 0.28 -0.36
CA ALA A 234 13.36 0.33 -0.75
C ALA A 234 13.08 -0.43 -2.04
N PHE A 235 11.90 -0.98 -2.15
CA PHE A 235 11.29 -1.33 -3.43
C PHE A 235 10.53 -0.11 -3.95
N VAL A 236 10.83 0.31 -5.17
CA VAL A 236 10.15 1.45 -5.81
C VAL A 236 9.08 0.91 -6.76
N GLY A 237 7.84 0.88 -6.28
CA GLY A 237 6.68 0.41 -7.04
C GLY A 237 5.86 1.53 -7.69
N GLY A 238 6.15 2.79 -7.36
CA GLY A 238 5.43 3.97 -7.82
C GLY A 238 6.24 5.24 -7.59
N GLY A 239 5.53 6.35 -7.36
CA GLY A 239 6.11 7.66 -7.14
C GLY A 239 6.38 8.43 -8.43
N TYR A 240 6.39 9.75 -8.32
CA TYR A 240 6.70 10.66 -9.43
C TYR A 240 7.07 12.05 -8.91
N LEU A 241 7.65 12.85 -9.81
CA LEU A 241 7.92 14.26 -9.60
C LEU A 241 7.34 15.06 -10.77
N THR A 242 6.62 16.13 -10.47
CA THR A 242 6.10 17.07 -11.44
C THR A 242 6.45 18.51 -11.06
N SER A 243 6.39 19.45 -12.02
CA SER A 243 6.78 20.83 -11.78
C SER A 243 5.91 21.84 -12.52
N GLY A 244 5.82 23.04 -11.97
CA GLY A 244 5.13 24.18 -12.57
C GLY A 244 3.67 23.86 -12.90
N PRO A 245 3.17 24.15 -14.10
CA PRO A 245 1.77 23.96 -14.46
C PRO A 245 1.31 22.50 -14.47
N ASN A 246 2.23 21.51 -14.34
CA ASN A 246 1.86 20.12 -14.19
C ASN A 246 1.42 19.77 -12.75
N THR A 247 1.58 20.68 -11.80
CA THR A 247 1.16 20.48 -10.40
C THR A 247 -0.31 20.79 -10.17
N TRP A 248 -0.99 21.50 -11.10
CA TRP A 248 -2.39 21.92 -10.96
C TRP A 248 -3.05 22.24 -12.32
N PRO A 249 -4.39 22.12 -12.48
CA PRO A 249 -5.38 21.56 -11.54
C PRO A 249 -5.32 20.03 -11.50
N LYS A 250 -4.92 19.41 -12.58
CA LYS A 250 -4.71 17.98 -12.70
C LYS A 250 -3.23 17.73 -12.67
N HIS A 251 -2.72 17.26 -11.53
CA HIS A 251 -1.33 16.88 -11.46
C HIS A 251 -1.02 15.80 -12.50
N GLN A 252 0.08 15.95 -13.16
CA GLN A 252 0.60 14.94 -14.06
C GLN A 252 1.14 13.79 -13.21
N ALA A 253 0.39 12.70 -13.10
CA ALA A 253 0.78 11.53 -12.31
C ALA A 253 1.92 10.71 -12.96
N ASN A 254 2.77 11.36 -13.72
CA ASN A 254 3.96 10.79 -14.33
C ASN A 254 5.03 11.86 -14.46
N THR A 255 6.23 11.53 -14.08
CA THR A 255 7.40 12.36 -14.32
C THR A 255 7.64 12.48 -15.82
N THR A 256 7.83 13.71 -16.31
CA THR A 256 7.98 14.02 -17.73
C THR A 256 9.39 14.52 -18.05
N ASP A 257 9.63 14.82 -19.33
CA ASP A 257 10.86 15.47 -19.79
C ASP A 257 10.80 17.01 -19.72
N ARG A 258 9.77 17.57 -19.03
CA ARG A 258 9.68 19.00 -18.80
C ARG A 258 10.90 19.51 -18.05
N MET A 259 11.47 20.64 -18.51
CA MET A 259 12.54 21.33 -17.78
C MET A 259 11.95 22.18 -16.67
N ILE A 260 12.48 22.00 -15.46
CA ILE A 260 12.15 22.78 -14.26
C ILE A 260 12.66 24.21 -14.44
N ARG A 261 11.89 25.21 -14.03
CA ARG A 261 12.17 26.63 -14.22
C ARG A 261 12.22 27.36 -12.89
N PRO A 262 12.95 28.49 -12.80
CA PRO A 262 12.85 29.37 -11.63
C PRO A 262 11.40 29.77 -11.36
N GLY A 263 10.96 29.71 -10.09
CA GLY A 263 9.61 30.02 -9.66
C GLY A 263 8.60 28.87 -9.84
N ASP A 264 9.01 27.72 -10.37
CA ASP A 264 8.17 26.53 -10.37
C ASP A 264 7.99 26.00 -8.94
N LEU A 265 6.75 25.62 -8.60
CA LEU A 265 6.54 24.61 -7.57
C LEU A 265 6.97 23.26 -8.12
N VAL A 266 7.57 22.46 -7.27
CA VAL A 266 7.97 21.08 -7.57
C VAL A 266 7.26 20.18 -6.57
N TYR A 267 6.47 19.27 -7.04
CA TYR A 267 5.73 18.32 -6.24
C TYR A 267 6.33 16.94 -6.44
N ALA A 268 6.68 16.31 -5.35
CA ALA A 268 7.19 14.94 -5.35
C ALA A 268 6.29 14.05 -4.50
N ASP A 269 5.81 12.98 -5.11
CA ASP A 269 4.95 11.98 -4.50
C ASP A 269 5.72 10.66 -4.34
N MET A 270 5.95 10.27 -3.10
CA MET A 270 6.61 9.03 -2.72
C MET A 270 5.56 7.94 -2.42
N TYR A 271 4.54 7.79 -3.28
CA TYR A 271 3.56 6.72 -3.11
C TYR A 271 4.13 5.37 -3.54
N ASN A 272 3.67 4.32 -2.89
CA ASN A 272 4.02 2.93 -3.20
C ASN A 272 5.54 2.64 -3.18
N ILE A 273 6.29 3.40 -2.39
CA ILE A 273 7.66 3.03 -2.01
C ILE A 273 7.54 1.98 -0.92
N GLY A 274 8.27 0.89 -1.02
CA GLY A 274 8.08 -0.26 -0.14
C GLY A 274 9.30 -0.61 0.71
N TYR A 275 9.06 -0.92 1.99
CA TYR A 275 10.04 -1.52 2.89
C TYR A 275 9.43 -2.73 3.59
N LEU A 276 10.04 -3.91 3.45
CA LEU A 276 9.45 -5.18 3.92
C LEU A 276 7.99 -5.39 3.47
N GLY A 277 7.60 -4.84 2.31
CA GLY A 277 6.26 -4.89 1.74
C GLY A 277 5.33 -3.78 2.16
N TYR A 278 5.59 -3.08 3.27
CA TYR A 278 4.81 -1.94 3.72
C TYR A 278 5.02 -0.75 2.80
N ARG A 279 3.93 -0.06 2.45
CA ARG A 279 3.90 0.98 1.43
C ARG A 279 3.83 2.37 2.06
N SER A 280 4.48 3.34 1.40
CA SER A 280 4.30 4.76 1.67
C SER A 280 3.20 5.36 0.81
N CYS A 281 2.56 6.41 1.31
CA CYS A 281 1.97 7.50 0.56
C CYS A 281 2.38 8.77 1.28
N TYR A 282 3.24 9.55 0.66
CA TYR A 282 3.90 10.65 1.32
C TYR A 282 4.43 11.64 0.31
N TYR A 283 3.87 12.83 0.27
CA TYR A 283 4.32 13.85 -0.65
C TYR A 283 4.61 15.20 -0.02
N ARG A 284 5.44 15.97 -0.69
CA ARG A 284 5.82 17.33 -0.33
C ARG A 284 5.92 18.21 -1.55
N THR A 285 5.67 19.50 -1.31
CA THR A 285 5.87 20.57 -2.29
C THR A 285 7.13 21.34 -1.97
N PHE A 286 7.95 21.57 -3.00
CA PHE A 286 9.13 22.39 -2.99
C PHE A 286 8.94 23.62 -3.89
N SER A 287 9.74 24.67 -3.68
CA SER A 287 9.79 25.84 -4.57
C SER A 287 11.16 25.96 -5.19
N MET A 288 11.23 26.18 -6.49
CA MET A 288 12.46 26.46 -7.20
C MET A 288 12.82 27.95 -7.09
N GLY A 289 13.58 28.28 -6.04
CA GLY A 289 13.83 29.65 -5.56
C GLY A 289 12.72 30.13 -4.61
N GLU A 290 12.80 31.41 -4.20
CA GLU A 290 11.85 31.99 -3.26
C GLU A 290 10.40 31.90 -3.76
N PRO A 291 9.47 31.30 -3.01
CA PRO A 291 8.08 31.21 -3.38
C PRO A 291 7.40 32.58 -3.35
N THR A 292 6.45 32.79 -4.23
CA THR A 292 5.59 33.99 -4.21
C THR A 292 4.67 33.99 -2.99
N GLN A 293 4.09 35.14 -2.68
CA GLN A 293 3.11 35.23 -1.58
C GLN A 293 1.90 34.31 -1.84
N GLU A 294 1.39 34.28 -3.06
CA GLU A 294 0.30 33.37 -3.46
C GLU A 294 0.62 31.89 -3.23
N GLN A 295 1.86 31.48 -3.52
CA GLN A 295 2.32 30.11 -3.26
C GLN A 295 2.43 29.80 -1.76
N ARG A 296 2.89 30.78 -0.96
CA ARG A 296 2.95 30.65 0.51
C ARG A 296 1.56 30.55 1.12
N ASP A 297 0.65 31.45 0.73
CA ASP A 297 -0.71 31.48 1.25
C ASP A 297 -1.45 30.17 0.92
N ALA A 298 -1.30 29.65 -0.30
CA ALA A 298 -1.86 28.36 -0.69
C ALA A 298 -1.29 27.20 0.12
N TYR A 299 0.04 27.21 0.37
CA TYR A 299 0.67 26.18 1.17
C TYR A 299 0.21 26.20 2.64
N GLU A 300 0.13 27.38 3.23
CA GLU A 300 -0.41 27.57 4.58
C GLU A 300 -1.84 27.06 4.69
N THR A 301 -2.69 27.38 3.71
CA THR A 301 -4.07 26.89 3.67
C THR A 301 -4.13 25.37 3.57
N ALA A 302 -3.36 24.75 2.65
CA ALA A 302 -3.33 23.29 2.52
C ALA A 302 -2.83 22.61 3.80
N ARG A 303 -1.77 23.15 4.41
CA ARG A 303 -1.22 22.63 5.67
C ARG A 303 -2.25 22.75 6.80
N ASP A 304 -2.86 23.90 6.97
CA ASP A 304 -3.80 24.17 8.06
C ASP A 304 -5.04 23.25 7.91
N ASN A 305 -5.57 23.08 6.70
CA ASN A 305 -6.62 22.11 6.41
C ASN A 305 -6.22 20.68 6.77
N LEU A 306 -4.97 20.28 6.49
CA LEU A 306 -4.45 18.96 6.85
C LEU A 306 -4.46 18.76 8.38
N TYR A 307 -3.94 19.73 9.12
CA TYR A 307 -3.84 19.62 10.58
C TYR A 307 -5.23 19.70 11.25
N ASP A 308 -6.17 20.46 10.72
CA ASP A 308 -7.57 20.46 11.18
C ASP A 308 -8.22 19.07 11.05
N VAL A 309 -7.87 18.31 10.01
CA VAL A 309 -8.32 16.92 9.86
C VAL A 309 -7.61 16.01 10.83
N LEU A 310 -6.28 16.14 10.98
CA LEU A 310 -5.49 15.30 11.90
C LEU A 310 -5.95 15.42 13.36
N GLU A 311 -6.37 16.61 13.80
CA GLU A 311 -6.91 16.86 15.14
C GLU A 311 -8.24 16.14 15.43
N ARG A 312 -8.95 15.67 14.38
CA ARG A 312 -10.21 14.92 14.49
C ARG A 312 -10.02 13.41 14.55
N ILE A 313 -8.82 12.94 14.27
CA ILE A 313 -8.51 11.51 14.22
C ILE A 313 -8.11 11.05 15.62
N GLU A 314 -9.05 10.33 16.27
CA GLU A 314 -8.80 9.69 17.57
C GLU A 314 -9.61 8.38 17.65
N PRO A 315 -9.27 7.44 18.54
CA PRO A 315 -10.05 6.23 18.73
C PRO A 315 -11.50 6.53 19.10
N GLY A 316 -12.44 5.86 18.42
CA GLY A 316 -13.88 6.05 18.58
C GLY A 316 -14.50 7.12 17.69
N ALA A 317 -13.71 7.99 17.05
CA ALA A 317 -14.22 8.87 16.01
C ALA A 317 -14.62 8.05 14.77
N THR A 318 -15.58 8.55 13.99
CA THR A 318 -15.99 7.90 12.74
C THR A 318 -15.41 8.60 11.52
N THR A 319 -15.23 7.83 10.43
CA THR A 319 -14.77 8.39 9.16
C THR A 319 -15.70 9.49 8.63
N ASP A 320 -17.00 9.48 8.97
CA ASP A 320 -17.93 10.56 8.66
C ASP A 320 -17.52 11.85 9.39
N GLU A 321 -17.38 11.80 10.73
CA GLU A 321 -16.99 12.96 11.54
C GLU A 321 -15.67 13.57 11.09
N ILE A 322 -14.69 12.73 10.76
CA ILE A 322 -13.37 13.17 10.28
C ILE A 322 -13.50 13.79 8.87
N SER A 323 -14.29 13.18 7.98
CA SER A 323 -14.46 13.65 6.62
C SER A 323 -14.99 15.08 6.52
N GLN A 324 -15.77 15.52 7.53
CA GLN A 324 -16.29 16.90 7.63
C GLN A 324 -15.16 17.93 7.88
N GLY A 325 -13.98 17.50 8.30
CA GLY A 325 -12.79 18.35 8.45
C GLY A 325 -12.14 18.73 7.12
N PHE A 326 -12.32 17.95 6.06
CA PHE A 326 -11.79 18.29 4.76
C PHE A 326 -12.51 19.50 4.16
N PRO A 327 -11.82 20.33 3.37
CA PRO A 327 -12.44 21.44 2.65
C PRO A 327 -13.66 21.02 1.83
N ASP A 328 -14.66 21.90 1.76
CA ASP A 328 -15.82 21.67 0.92
C ASP A 328 -15.46 21.81 -0.56
N MET A 329 -16.05 20.97 -1.39
CA MET A 329 -15.86 21.00 -2.84
C MET A 329 -16.66 22.12 -3.52
N GLU A 330 -17.45 22.90 -2.75
CA GLU A 330 -18.23 24.01 -3.26
C GLU A 330 -17.35 25.25 -3.46
N GLY A 331 -17.63 26.03 -4.50
CA GLY A 331 -16.93 27.26 -4.81
C GLY A 331 -15.82 27.14 -5.82
N GLU A 332 -14.71 27.89 -5.62
CA GLU A 332 -13.59 27.95 -6.58
C GLU A 332 -12.95 26.58 -6.89
N HIS A 333 -13.00 25.64 -5.96
CA HIS A 333 -12.51 24.28 -6.18
C HIS A 333 -13.39 23.48 -7.15
N ALA A 334 -14.70 23.63 -7.12
CA ALA A 334 -15.63 22.93 -7.99
C ALA A 334 -15.40 23.29 -9.47
N ASP A 335 -15.06 24.54 -9.74
CA ASP A 335 -14.81 25.04 -11.10
C ASP A 335 -13.56 24.37 -11.75
N TYR A 336 -12.61 23.90 -10.95
CA TYR A 336 -11.41 23.23 -11.45
C TYR A 336 -11.64 21.77 -11.81
N TYR A 337 -12.60 21.11 -11.16
CA TYR A 337 -12.76 19.65 -11.26
C TYR A 337 -13.91 19.22 -12.17
N ASP A 338 -14.76 20.17 -12.63
CA ASP A 338 -15.92 19.88 -13.48
C ASP A 338 -16.75 18.70 -12.95
N ALA A 339 -16.95 18.69 -11.62
CA ALA A 339 -17.59 17.60 -10.91
C ALA A 339 -18.97 18.02 -10.46
N ASP A 340 -19.97 17.43 -11.07
CA ASP A 340 -21.37 17.67 -10.74
C ASP A 340 -21.85 16.91 -9.48
N GLU A 341 -21.06 15.96 -8.97
CA GLU A 341 -21.49 15.07 -7.89
C GLU A 341 -20.35 14.68 -6.92
N HIS A 342 -20.58 14.69 -5.63
CA HIS A 342 -19.63 14.44 -4.54
C HIS A 342 -19.02 13.01 -4.53
N TRP A 343 -19.64 12.03 -5.17
CA TRP A 343 -19.11 10.67 -5.25
C TRP A 343 -17.98 10.50 -6.28
N GLN A 344 -17.77 11.51 -7.13
CA GLN A 344 -16.62 11.48 -8.04
C GLN A 344 -15.37 11.83 -7.25
N MET A 345 -14.41 10.93 -7.20
CA MET A 345 -13.10 11.18 -6.62
C MET A 345 -12.33 12.22 -7.45
N THR A 346 -12.73 13.47 -7.32
CA THR A 346 -12.22 14.57 -8.14
C THR A 346 -11.13 15.37 -7.45
N THR A 347 -10.99 15.19 -6.12
CA THR A 347 -9.99 15.87 -5.31
C THR A 347 -9.20 14.90 -4.45
N ASN A 348 -7.99 15.31 -4.09
CA ASN A 348 -7.14 14.62 -3.14
C ASN A 348 -7.25 15.29 -1.75
N HIS A 349 -8.48 15.58 -1.33
CA HIS A 349 -8.81 15.94 0.06
C HIS A 349 -9.44 14.70 0.72
N TRP A 350 -8.63 13.78 1.18
CA TRP A 350 -9.08 12.53 1.74
C TRP A 350 -8.01 11.92 2.64
N ALA A 351 -8.35 10.81 3.28
CA ALA A 351 -7.38 9.96 3.93
C ALA A 351 -7.67 8.49 3.61
N HIS A 352 -6.65 7.68 3.61
CA HIS A 352 -6.78 6.25 3.37
C HIS A 352 -5.81 5.45 4.23
N GLY A 353 -6.21 4.24 4.60
CA GLY A 353 -5.33 3.33 5.32
C GLY A 353 -4.08 2.97 4.51
N LEU A 354 -3.00 2.71 5.22
CA LEU A 354 -1.71 2.27 4.70
C LEU A 354 -1.29 0.95 5.35
N GLY A 355 -0.57 0.14 4.61
CA GLY A 355 0.01 -1.10 5.13
C GLY A 355 0.79 -1.84 4.06
N LEU A 356 0.49 -3.13 3.89
CA LEU A 356 1.03 -3.93 2.78
C LEU A 356 0.42 -3.53 1.42
N GLN A 357 -0.70 -2.81 1.45
CA GLN A 357 -1.28 -2.15 0.27
C GLN A 357 -1.20 -0.63 0.43
N LEU A 358 -1.23 0.06 -0.71
CA LEU A 358 -1.31 1.52 -0.74
C LEU A 358 -2.64 2.03 -0.16
N TYR A 359 -3.73 1.30 -0.44
CA TYR A 359 -5.06 1.60 0.06
C TYR A 359 -5.56 0.44 0.92
N GLU A 360 -5.73 0.69 2.21
CA GLU A 360 -6.31 -0.22 3.19
C GLU A 360 -7.47 0.47 3.94
N VAL A 361 -8.14 -0.24 4.81
CA VAL A 361 -9.14 0.33 5.72
C VAL A 361 -8.43 1.21 6.76
N PRO A 362 -8.95 2.43 7.06
CA PRO A 362 -10.17 3.05 6.54
C PRO A 362 -9.96 3.88 5.26
N LEU A 363 -11.04 4.15 4.54
CA LEU A 363 -11.12 5.23 3.57
C LEU A 363 -11.96 6.37 4.17
N ILE A 364 -11.40 7.59 4.23
CA ILE A 364 -12.06 8.78 4.76
C ILE A 364 -12.24 9.78 3.63
N TRP A 365 -13.47 9.94 3.20
CA TRP A 365 -13.80 10.78 2.05
C TRP A 365 -15.24 11.29 2.15
N ARG A 366 -15.46 12.58 1.94
CA ARG A 366 -16.79 13.21 2.02
C ARG A 366 -17.85 12.56 1.13
N GLY A 367 -17.48 11.98 0.00
CA GLY A 367 -18.40 11.31 -0.92
C GLY A 367 -18.82 9.89 -0.51
N LEU A 368 -18.19 9.31 0.52
CA LEU A 368 -18.44 7.93 0.95
C LEU A 368 -18.76 7.82 2.44
N SER A 369 -17.95 8.44 3.27
CA SER A 369 -17.98 8.25 4.72
C SER A 369 -19.29 8.59 5.40
N PRO A 370 -20.07 9.62 4.96
CA PRO A 370 -21.37 9.92 5.57
C PRO A 370 -22.38 8.77 5.47
N ASP A 371 -22.36 8.03 4.37
CA ASP A 371 -23.29 6.91 4.15
C ASP A 371 -22.74 5.56 4.66
N HIS A 372 -21.40 5.47 4.81
CA HIS A 372 -20.67 4.26 5.18
C HIS A 372 -19.58 4.54 6.22
N PRO A 373 -19.96 5.00 7.44
CA PRO A 373 -18.99 5.35 8.47
C PRO A 373 -18.27 4.10 9.01
N ILE A 374 -16.98 4.28 9.27
CA ILE A 374 -16.11 3.28 9.94
C ILE A 374 -15.57 3.94 11.22
N GLU A 375 -15.59 3.20 12.33
CA GLU A 375 -14.98 3.63 13.58
C GLU A 375 -13.46 3.52 13.52
N ILE A 376 -12.77 4.51 14.00
CA ILE A 376 -11.30 4.57 14.09
C ILE A 376 -10.84 3.83 15.34
N GLU A 377 -9.86 2.96 15.17
CA GLU A 377 -9.25 2.18 16.24
C GLU A 377 -7.78 2.55 16.45
N GLU A 378 -7.30 2.45 17.69
CA GLU A 378 -5.87 2.60 17.98
C GLU A 378 -5.05 1.58 17.19
N GLY A 379 -3.94 2.03 16.60
CA GLY A 379 -3.07 1.22 15.74
C GLY A 379 -3.44 1.24 14.26
N MET A 380 -4.55 1.84 13.86
CA MET A 380 -4.79 2.13 12.44
C MET A 380 -3.73 3.10 11.92
N THR A 381 -3.32 2.91 10.68
CA THR A 381 -2.34 3.79 10.01
C THR A 381 -2.94 4.35 8.73
N MET A 382 -2.67 5.61 8.46
CA MET A 382 -3.27 6.34 7.34
C MET A 382 -2.28 7.29 6.70
N ALA A 383 -2.52 7.59 5.42
CA ALA A 383 -2.08 8.81 4.76
C ALA A 383 -3.23 9.81 4.76
N VAL A 384 -2.95 11.04 5.13
CA VAL A 384 -3.93 12.15 5.16
C VAL A 384 -3.40 13.27 4.28
N GLU A 385 -4.19 13.73 3.33
CA GLU A 385 -3.71 14.63 2.28
C GLU A 385 -4.66 15.78 1.96
N THR A 386 -4.05 16.93 1.65
CA THR A 386 -4.74 18.15 1.21
C THR A 386 -3.98 18.86 0.11
N GLN A 387 -4.67 19.73 -0.61
CA GLN A 387 -4.08 20.50 -1.72
C GLN A 387 -4.77 21.85 -1.88
N GLU A 388 -4.04 22.82 -2.45
CA GLU A 388 -4.58 24.14 -2.76
C GLU A 388 -4.02 24.71 -4.07
N PRO A 389 -4.82 25.47 -4.83
CA PRO A 389 -4.33 26.17 -6.01
C PRO A 389 -3.39 27.34 -5.64
N ALA A 390 -2.38 27.55 -6.45
CA ALA A 390 -1.49 28.70 -6.43
C ALA A 390 -1.37 29.27 -7.86
N GLY A 391 -2.39 29.97 -8.32
CA GLY A 391 -2.55 30.43 -9.70
C GLY A 391 -2.67 29.28 -10.70
N ARG A 392 -1.65 29.12 -11.56
CA ARG A 392 -1.56 28.02 -12.52
C ARG A 392 -0.79 26.81 -12.03
N GLN A 393 -0.40 26.82 -10.79
CA GLN A 393 0.31 25.76 -10.09
C GLN A 393 -0.49 25.39 -8.84
N GLY A 394 -0.10 24.37 -8.12
CA GLY A 394 -0.73 23.98 -6.87
C GLY A 394 0.25 23.37 -5.89
N VAL A 395 -0.13 23.42 -4.64
CA VAL A 395 0.58 22.82 -3.52
C VAL A 395 -0.16 21.58 -3.05
N ARG A 396 0.60 20.63 -2.48
CA ARG A 396 0.10 19.42 -1.87
C ARG A 396 0.90 19.09 -0.64
N VAL A 397 0.22 18.66 0.41
CA VAL A 397 0.83 18.21 1.66
C VAL A 397 0.14 16.93 2.13
N GLU A 398 0.92 16.00 2.65
CA GLU A 398 0.44 14.71 3.11
C GLU A 398 1.26 14.23 4.30
N GLU A 399 0.61 13.62 5.28
CA GLU A 399 1.25 13.00 6.42
C GLU A 399 0.88 11.52 6.53
N MET A 400 1.88 10.69 6.80
CA MET A 400 1.67 9.31 7.26
C MET A 400 1.53 9.33 8.78
N VAL A 401 0.45 8.75 9.28
CA VAL A 401 0.12 8.75 10.70
C VAL A 401 -0.24 7.37 11.21
N VAL A 402 -0.09 7.17 12.53
CA VAL A 402 -0.68 6.06 13.27
C VAL A 402 -1.57 6.60 14.38
N VAL A 403 -2.74 6.02 14.53
CA VAL A 403 -3.70 6.36 15.59
C VAL A 403 -3.18 5.86 16.93
N ARG A 404 -3.22 6.72 17.95
CA ARG A 404 -2.83 6.45 19.34
C ARG A 404 -3.98 6.78 20.28
N GLU A 405 -3.84 6.39 21.54
CA GLU A 405 -4.86 6.60 22.60
C GLU A 405 -5.47 8.02 22.60
N ASN A 406 -4.70 9.05 22.30
CA ASN A 406 -5.12 10.47 22.39
C ASN A 406 -4.83 11.24 21.09
N GLY A 407 -5.20 10.71 19.94
CA GLY A 407 -5.01 11.35 18.65
C GLY A 407 -4.08 10.57 17.71
N VAL A 408 -3.23 11.25 16.97
CA VAL A 408 -2.31 10.62 16.00
C VAL A 408 -0.84 10.88 16.35
N GLU A 409 -0.02 9.90 16.02
CA GLU A 409 1.44 10.06 15.94
C GLU A 409 1.82 10.19 14.46
N ILE A 410 2.51 11.26 14.10
CA ILE A 410 3.00 11.51 12.75
C ILE A 410 4.27 10.67 12.52
N LEU A 411 4.26 9.80 11.50
CA LEU A 411 5.39 8.95 11.10
C LEU A 411 6.35 9.66 10.14
N SER A 412 5.81 10.54 9.30
CA SER A 412 6.53 11.40 8.36
C SER A 412 7.20 12.57 9.08
N GLN A 413 8.49 12.78 8.87
CA GLN A 413 9.28 13.76 9.63
C GLN A 413 9.88 14.88 8.76
N TRP A 414 9.66 14.88 7.44
CA TRP A 414 10.09 16.00 6.61
C TRP A 414 9.34 17.28 7.01
N PRO A 415 10.04 18.42 7.17
CA PRO A 415 9.42 19.67 7.59
C PRO A 415 8.19 20.05 6.75
N VAL A 416 7.14 20.50 7.41
CA VAL A 416 5.85 20.87 6.80
C VAL A 416 5.42 22.30 7.12
N GLU A 417 6.17 22.98 7.99
CA GLU A 417 5.82 24.33 8.45
C GLU A 417 5.83 25.35 7.29
N GLU A 418 6.74 25.19 6.36
CA GLU A 418 6.93 26.07 5.20
C GLU A 418 7.28 25.25 3.95
N ILE A 419 7.02 25.82 2.77
CA ILE A 419 7.50 25.24 1.51
C ILE A 419 9.02 25.10 1.55
N THR A 420 9.53 23.90 1.29
CA THR A 420 10.96 23.68 1.17
C THR A 420 11.52 24.42 -0.05
N VAL A 421 12.41 25.38 0.17
CA VAL A 421 13.03 26.15 -0.90
C VAL A 421 14.26 25.42 -1.44
N ILE A 422 14.37 25.34 -2.75
CA ILE A 422 15.53 24.84 -3.47
C ILE A 422 16.28 26.05 -4.04
N ASP A 423 17.39 26.41 -3.39
CA ASP A 423 18.25 27.54 -3.74
C ASP A 423 19.47 27.03 -4.53
N HIS A 424 19.51 27.28 -5.85
CA HIS A 424 20.67 26.97 -6.71
C HIS A 424 20.89 28.02 -7.80
#